data_5480c7aa3e9ab5bbc53f0afb09e40cfe
#
_entry.id   5480c7aa3e9ab5bbc53f0afb09e40cfe
#
_cell.length_a   1.000
_cell.length_b   1.000
_cell.length_c   1.000
_cell.angle_alpha   90.00
_cell.angle_beta   90.00
_cell.angle_gamma   90.00
#
_symmetry.space_group_name_H-M   'P 1'
#
loop_
_entity.id
_entity.type
_entity.pdbx_description
1 polymer ?
#
loop_
_entity_poly.entity_id
_entity_poly.type
_entity_poly.pdbx_seq_one_letter_code
_entity_poly.pdbx_strand_id
1 'polypeptide(L)'
;MPFFVKNPFLDNFRVILIITGREIAGWSLYMGAKFKISSTLNCDVLVIGAGGAGLRCAAEILERKPGTRIVAVTKVPHCQKSHTVTAQGGLAAVDPKDPVDKPIYHMFDTWKGSDCMADQNVIKKIVDSAWEQIVWLENKGMHFSRNEEGGLSKRTFGGHTVRFGETSAYRAVFEADRTGKGIMDSVWGETLRGGITFVNQSIATELLLKDGRCVGAVLFHERKGEFVAVCAKATVFATGGNGQIFRVTTNCRQNTGDGLAIVLNAGLPVMDLEAVQFHPTGIVGPGILASETLRSVGGILRNRDLEPFMEKYAPKMKELAPRDLVARAIETEIQEGRGIMNPDHHIEHVWIDLRHLSDYVHEVQVPEVTSFFRKFVNIDPKFELCPVRPSNHYQMGGIPTTEFGEVQGTSGEIIHGLYAVGECAAASFHGFNRLGTNSILELITMGRFVGQRIVESLADQPQELPTDTGKKSFALFSAYMDQTGKENLEEIREESRTVMTEKVGVFRTEAGLTEAIEALKALKERVADTTLSCKSLQMNPELILRWELDNLLSISVVTAVCALNRRESRGGHARKDFPERKDEFNYHTLATVTEFAKVDLGKRAVDMSIFESNCEHCERFGIVERKY
;
A
#
# COMPACT_ATOMS: atom_id res chain seq x y z
N MET A 1 7.74 -36.35 -42.71
CA MET A 1 7.66 -37.30 -41.57
C MET A 1 7.87 -36.47 -40.30
N PRO A 2 6.86 -36.22 -39.49
CA PRO A 2 7.05 -35.57 -38.18
C PRO A 2 7.26 -36.62 -37.09
N PHE A 3 8.27 -36.48 -36.31
CA PHE A 3 8.55 -37.29 -35.13
C PHE A 3 7.56 -36.91 -34.00
N PHE A 4 6.66 -37.81 -33.67
CA PHE A 4 5.89 -37.76 -32.43
C PHE A 4 6.73 -38.36 -31.29
N VAL A 5 7.16 -37.52 -30.36
CA VAL A 5 7.70 -37.97 -29.07
C VAL A 5 6.52 -38.27 -28.16
N LYS A 6 6.30 -39.52 -27.83
CA LYS A 6 5.32 -39.96 -26.82
C LYS A 6 5.80 -39.53 -25.44
N ASN A 7 5.01 -38.73 -24.75
CA ASN A 7 5.25 -38.33 -23.37
C ASN A 7 4.57 -39.35 -22.43
N PRO A 8 5.32 -40.14 -21.64
CA PRO A 8 4.77 -41.22 -20.82
C PRO A 8 3.91 -40.76 -19.62
N PHE A 9 3.76 -39.47 -19.41
CA PHE A 9 2.95 -38.91 -18.29
C PHE A 9 1.45 -38.73 -18.64
N LEU A 10 1.03 -38.87 -19.90
CA LEU A 10 -0.37 -38.69 -20.30
C LEU A 10 -1.19 -40.00 -20.39
N ASP A 11 -0.55 -41.16 -20.38
CA ASP A 11 -1.25 -42.43 -20.46
C ASP A 11 -1.84 -42.94 -19.13
N ASN A 12 -1.42 -42.35 -17.99
CA ASN A 12 -1.97 -42.74 -16.68
C ASN A 12 -3.28 -42.02 -16.30
N PHE A 13 -3.74 -41.04 -17.07
CA PHE A 13 -5.02 -40.35 -16.82
C PHE A 13 -6.22 -41.01 -17.53
N ARG A 14 -6.00 -41.96 -18.45
CA ARG A 14 -7.06 -42.68 -19.16
C ARG A 14 -7.55 -43.98 -18.50
N VAL A 15 -6.87 -44.45 -17.47
CA VAL A 15 -7.20 -45.74 -16.81
C VAL A 15 -8.17 -45.59 -15.63
N ILE A 16 -8.46 -44.39 -15.16
CA ILE A 16 -9.38 -44.16 -14.01
C ILE A 16 -10.85 -43.92 -14.44
N LEU A 17 -11.15 -43.90 -15.74
CA LEU A 17 -12.50 -43.59 -16.26
C LEU A 17 -13.31 -44.82 -16.70
N ILE A 18 -12.85 -46.06 -16.48
CA ILE A 18 -13.56 -47.29 -16.95
C ILE A 18 -13.83 -48.33 -15.84
N ILE A 19 -13.78 -47.97 -14.57
CA ILE A 19 -14.30 -48.86 -13.52
C ILE A 19 -15.20 -48.06 -12.60
N THR A 20 -16.42 -47.95 -12.91
CA THR A 20 -17.67 -48.11 -12.14
C THR A 20 -18.82 -47.45 -12.90
N GLY A 21 -19.70 -48.25 -13.48
CA GLY A 21 -21.04 -47.83 -13.92
C GLY A 21 -21.90 -47.47 -12.69
N ARG A 22 -21.53 -46.44 -12.00
CA ARG A 22 -22.38 -45.69 -11.05
C ARG A 22 -22.40 -44.27 -11.50
N GLU A 23 -23.59 -43.80 -11.86
CA GLU A 23 -23.88 -42.39 -12.11
C GLU A 23 -23.14 -41.53 -11.11
N ILE A 24 -22.48 -40.48 -11.61
CA ILE A 24 -21.80 -39.48 -10.80
C ILE A 24 -22.89 -38.71 -10.03
N ALA A 25 -23.34 -39.29 -8.93
CA ALA A 25 -24.15 -38.63 -7.90
C ALA A 25 -23.30 -37.65 -7.07
N GLY A 26 -22.17 -37.21 -7.61
CA GLY A 26 -21.23 -36.26 -6.96
C GLY A 26 -21.56 -34.80 -7.18
N TRP A 27 -22.37 -34.46 -8.16
CA TRP A 27 -22.72 -33.07 -8.48
C TRP A 27 -23.90 -32.52 -7.65
N SER A 28 -24.68 -33.40 -7.01
CA SER A 28 -25.81 -33.01 -6.15
C SER A 28 -25.46 -32.82 -4.67
N LEU A 29 -24.25 -33.13 -4.25
CA LEU A 29 -23.82 -33.02 -2.84
C LEU A 29 -23.31 -31.62 -2.45
N TYR A 30 -23.14 -30.68 -3.41
CA TYR A 30 -22.75 -29.30 -3.13
C TYR A 30 -23.92 -28.33 -2.91
N MET A 31 -25.13 -28.73 -3.24
CA MET A 31 -26.35 -27.97 -2.98
C MET A 31 -26.80 -28.18 -1.51
N GLY A 32 -26.07 -27.58 -0.58
CA GLY A 32 -26.46 -27.62 0.84
C GLY A 32 -25.33 -27.77 1.86
N ALA A 33 -24.08 -27.70 1.45
CA ALA A 33 -22.99 -27.59 2.42
C ALA A 33 -23.15 -26.27 3.20
N LYS A 34 -23.74 -26.31 4.37
CA LYS A 34 -23.78 -25.17 5.28
C LYS A 34 -22.33 -24.81 5.60
N PHE A 35 -21.89 -23.61 5.16
CA PHE A 35 -20.61 -23.05 5.59
C PHE A 35 -20.52 -23.09 7.11
N LYS A 36 -19.36 -23.48 7.62
CA LYS A 36 -19.10 -23.55 9.06
C LYS A 36 -17.67 -23.18 9.36
N ILE A 37 -17.42 -22.77 10.58
CA ILE A 37 -16.05 -22.69 11.11
C ILE A 37 -15.51 -24.11 11.25
N SER A 38 -14.43 -24.41 10.51
CA SER A 38 -13.79 -25.74 10.53
C SER A 38 -12.91 -25.93 11.77
N SER A 39 -12.30 -24.85 12.24
CA SER A 39 -11.46 -24.83 13.45
C SER A 39 -11.36 -23.44 14.05
N THR A 40 -10.99 -23.38 15.31
CA THR A 40 -10.69 -22.13 16.03
C THR A 40 -9.23 -22.14 16.46
N LEU A 41 -8.51 -21.08 16.11
CA LEU A 41 -7.16 -20.80 16.61
C LEU A 41 -7.25 -19.78 17.75
N ASN A 42 -6.50 -20.04 18.84
CA ASN A 42 -6.38 -19.09 19.95
C ASN A 42 -4.95 -18.56 20.00
N CYS A 43 -4.78 -17.26 19.95
CA CYS A 43 -3.50 -16.59 20.08
C CYS A 43 -3.58 -15.37 20.99
N ASP A 44 -2.44 -14.82 21.35
CA ASP A 44 -2.40 -13.56 22.08
C ASP A 44 -2.50 -12.39 21.10
N VAL A 45 -1.81 -12.50 19.95
CA VAL A 45 -1.81 -11.48 18.90
C VAL A 45 -2.04 -12.11 17.53
N LEU A 46 -3.00 -11.55 16.80
CA LEU A 46 -3.25 -11.84 15.38
C LEU A 46 -2.70 -10.70 14.53
N VAL A 47 -1.80 -11.00 13.58
CA VAL A 47 -1.27 -10.04 12.61
C VAL A 47 -1.82 -10.38 11.22
N ILE A 48 -2.66 -9.52 10.67
CA ILE A 48 -3.26 -9.67 9.34
C ILE A 48 -2.42 -8.89 8.33
N GLY A 49 -1.53 -9.60 7.64
CA GLY A 49 -0.53 -9.05 6.74
C GLY A 49 0.90 -9.26 7.24
N ALA A 50 1.63 -10.19 6.60
CA ALA A 50 3.02 -10.52 6.96
C ALA A 50 4.03 -9.74 6.09
N GLY A 51 3.81 -8.45 5.88
CA GLY A 51 4.76 -7.50 5.30
C GLY A 51 5.70 -6.91 6.36
N GLY A 52 6.55 -5.96 5.95
CA GLY A 52 7.55 -5.34 6.84
C GLY A 52 6.97 -4.76 8.13
N ALA A 53 5.84 -4.05 8.05
CA ALA A 53 5.19 -3.45 9.21
C ALA A 53 4.66 -4.49 10.21
N GLY A 54 3.92 -5.49 9.72
CA GLY A 54 3.36 -6.55 10.55
C GLY A 54 4.43 -7.41 11.22
N LEU A 55 5.48 -7.77 10.48
CA LEU A 55 6.59 -8.56 11.03
C LEU A 55 7.47 -7.73 11.97
N ARG A 56 7.66 -6.43 11.74
CA ARG A 56 8.36 -5.56 12.68
C ARG A 56 7.61 -5.45 14.01
N CYS A 57 6.27 -5.33 13.94
CA CYS A 57 5.41 -5.34 15.13
C CYS A 57 5.54 -6.67 15.90
N ALA A 58 5.45 -7.79 15.18
CA ALA A 58 5.60 -9.12 15.79
C ALA A 58 6.98 -9.31 16.45
N ALA A 59 8.07 -8.86 15.77
CA ALA A 59 9.43 -8.92 16.31
C ALA A 59 9.56 -8.12 17.61
N GLU A 60 9.03 -6.90 17.67
CA GLU A 60 9.04 -6.08 18.89
C GLU A 60 8.31 -6.74 20.06
N ILE A 61 7.13 -7.34 19.79
CA ILE A 61 6.38 -8.06 20.82
C ILE A 61 7.20 -9.22 21.38
N LEU A 62 7.84 -10.01 20.51
CA LEU A 62 8.65 -11.16 20.93
C LEU A 62 9.89 -10.75 21.72
N GLU A 63 10.54 -9.63 21.35
CA GLU A 63 11.68 -9.09 22.09
C GLU A 63 11.30 -8.63 23.49
N ARG A 64 10.13 -8.00 23.66
CA ARG A 64 9.69 -7.46 24.95
C ARG A 64 8.97 -8.48 25.83
N LYS A 65 8.23 -9.39 25.21
CA LYS A 65 7.43 -10.43 25.91
C LYS A 65 7.63 -11.78 25.22
N PRO A 66 8.78 -12.44 25.43
CA PRO A 66 9.03 -13.76 24.88
C PRO A 66 7.95 -14.76 25.27
N GLY A 67 7.61 -15.67 24.36
CA GLY A 67 6.54 -16.65 24.58
C GLY A 67 5.13 -16.16 24.24
N THR A 68 4.95 -14.92 23.81
CA THR A 68 3.67 -14.44 23.25
C THR A 68 3.30 -15.25 22.02
N ARG A 69 2.09 -15.82 22.01
CA ARG A 69 1.60 -16.62 20.87
C ARG A 69 1.09 -15.67 19.78
N ILE A 70 1.84 -15.57 18.68
CA ILE A 70 1.52 -14.72 17.55
C ILE A 70 1.13 -15.58 16.35
N VAL A 71 0.00 -15.26 15.71
CA VAL A 71 -0.42 -15.80 14.43
C VAL A 71 -0.30 -14.70 13.38
N ALA A 72 0.51 -14.93 12.34
CA ALA A 72 0.66 -14.02 11.20
C ALA A 72 -0.02 -14.61 9.96
N VAL A 73 -0.94 -13.86 9.38
CA VAL A 73 -1.74 -14.28 8.22
C VAL A 73 -1.27 -13.56 6.97
N THR A 74 -1.12 -14.28 5.87
CA THR A 74 -0.84 -13.67 4.56
C THR A 74 -1.57 -14.38 3.44
N LYS A 75 -2.12 -13.60 2.49
CA LYS A 75 -2.80 -14.16 1.32
C LYS A 75 -1.83 -14.70 0.25
N VAL A 76 -0.55 -14.38 0.36
CA VAL A 76 0.48 -14.91 -0.53
C VAL A 76 1.11 -16.20 0.03
N PRO A 77 1.74 -17.03 -0.81
CA PRO A 77 2.37 -18.27 -0.37
C PRO A 77 3.50 -18.06 0.65
N HIS A 78 4.15 -16.91 0.63
CA HIS A 78 5.28 -16.59 1.50
C HIS A 78 5.42 -15.07 1.68
N CYS A 79 5.75 -14.61 2.89
CA CYS A 79 5.87 -13.17 3.22
C CYS A 79 6.90 -12.42 2.35
N GLN A 80 7.91 -13.12 1.80
CA GLN A 80 8.87 -12.57 0.82
C GLN A 80 8.22 -12.20 -0.55
N LYS A 81 6.92 -12.40 -0.72
CA LYS A 81 6.12 -11.88 -1.83
C LYS A 81 5.37 -10.58 -1.48
N SER A 82 5.61 -10.02 -0.30
CA SER A 82 4.99 -8.75 0.13
C SER A 82 5.52 -7.55 -0.66
N HIS A 83 4.73 -6.47 -0.71
CA HIS A 83 5.12 -5.24 -1.40
C HIS A 83 6.40 -4.59 -0.82
N THR A 84 6.65 -4.75 0.49
CA THR A 84 7.86 -4.22 1.15
C THR A 84 9.15 -4.67 0.44
N VAL A 85 9.21 -5.91 -0.08
CA VAL A 85 10.37 -6.45 -0.79
C VAL A 85 10.77 -5.60 -2.01
N THR A 86 9.80 -4.95 -2.65
CA THR A 86 10.03 -4.16 -3.87
C THR A 86 10.56 -2.74 -3.61
N ALA A 87 10.72 -2.34 -2.34
CA ALA A 87 11.18 -1.01 -1.99
C ALA A 87 12.68 -0.82 -2.30
N GLN A 88 12.99 0.21 -3.09
CA GLN A 88 14.32 0.47 -3.64
C GLN A 88 15.04 1.64 -2.95
N GLY A 89 14.28 2.63 -2.49
CA GLY A 89 14.81 3.96 -2.15
C GLY A 89 15.73 4.03 -0.94
N GLY A 90 15.42 3.33 0.11
CA GLY A 90 16.08 3.45 1.42
C GLY A 90 15.14 3.89 2.54
N LEU A 91 15.73 4.26 3.66
CA LEU A 91 15.10 4.62 4.92
C LEU A 91 15.67 5.99 5.35
N ALA A 92 14.81 7.01 5.50
CA ALA A 92 15.24 8.34 5.93
C ALA A 92 15.53 8.36 7.44
N ALA A 93 16.77 8.66 7.83
CA ALA A 93 17.14 8.82 9.23
C ALA A 93 18.30 9.83 9.35
N VAL A 94 18.18 10.74 10.28
CA VAL A 94 19.26 11.69 10.59
C VAL A 94 20.29 10.99 11.47
N ASP A 95 21.53 10.94 10.99
CA ASP A 95 22.65 10.41 11.76
C ASP A 95 23.00 11.37 12.91
N PRO A 96 22.99 10.91 14.16
CA PRO A 96 23.34 11.79 15.30
C PRO A 96 24.77 12.36 15.23
N LYS A 97 25.64 11.79 14.41
CA LYS A 97 27.02 12.25 14.20
C LYS A 97 27.15 13.25 13.04
N ASP A 98 26.07 13.48 12.29
CA ASP A 98 26.08 14.42 11.17
C ASP A 98 26.13 15.86 11.71
N PRO A 99 27.16 16.66 11.36
CA PRO A 99 27.29 18.03 11.88
C PRO A 99 26.29 19.00 11.24
N VAL A 100 25.69 18.64 10.12
CA VAL A 100 24.87 19.54 9.28
C VAL A 100 23.39 19.21 9.39
N ASP A 101 23.01 17.94 9.31
CA ASP A 101 21.60 17.51 9.34
C ASP A 101 21.10 17.35 10.79
N LYS A 102 19.83 17.71 11.01
CA LYS A 102 19.19 17.64 12.33
C LYS A 102 17.77 17.07 12.22
N PRO A 103 17.27 16.34 13.23
CA PRO A 103 15.90 15.82 13.23
C PRO A 103 14.84 16.89 12.94
N ILE A 104 14.99 18.11 13.44
CA ILE A 104 14.05 19.21 13.21
C ILE A 104 13.93 19.58 11.73
N TYR A 105 14.98 19.43 10.93
CA TYR A 105 14.93 19.66 9.48
C TYR A 105 14.13 18.57 8.78
N HIS A 106 14.30 17.31 9.19
CA HIS A 106 13.51 16.20 8.66
C HIS A 106 12.01 16.31 9.06
N MET A 107 11.73 16.74 10.29
CA MET A 107 10.36 17.03 10.73
C MET A 107 9.73 18.12 9.85
N PHE A 108 10.45 19.23 9.64
CA PHE A 108 9.97 20.34 8.81
C PHE A 108 9.75 19.93 7.35
N ASP A 109 10.68 19.20 6.76
CA ASP A 109 10.54 18.69 5.40
C ASP A 109 9.30 17.80 5.27
N THR A 110 9.06 16.92 6.26
CA THR A 110 7.90 16.04 6.29
C THR A 110 6.60 16.83 6.43
N TRP A 111 6.55 17.82 7.33
CA TRP A 111 5.42 18.73 7.50
C TRP A 111 5.11 19.52 6.23
N LYS A 112 6.11 20.22 5.69
CA LYS A 112 5.98 20.95 4.43
C LYS A 112 5.65 20.03 3.26
N GLY A 113 6.33 18.89 3.16
CA GLY A 113 6.15 17.91 2.11
C GLY A 113 4.75 17.29 2.11
N SER A 114 4.16 17.07 3.28
CA SER A 114 2.79 16.57 3.48
C SER A 114 1.69 17.55 3.07
N ASP A 115 2.06 18.76 2.66
CA ASP A 115 1.17 19.91 2.42
C ASP A 115 0.40 20.34 3.67
N CYS A 116 1.09 20.33 4.83
CA CYS A 116 0.57 20.70 6.14
C CYS A 116 -0.65 19.86 6.59
N MET A 117 -0.66 18.60 6.24
CA MET A 117 -1.74 17.66 6.57
C MET A 117 -1.28 16.46 7.42
N ALA A 118 0.01 16.34 7.71
CA ALA A 118 0.48 15.30 8.62
C ALA A 118 0.30 15.74 10.09
N ASP A 119 0.00 14.80 10.99
CA ASP A 119 -0.07 15.07 12.41
C ASP A 119 1.35 15.31 12.98
N GLN A 120 1.58 16.47 13.57
CA GLN A 120 2.91 16.88 13.99
C GLN A 120 3.48 16.07 15.15
N ASN A 121 2.63 15.59 16.07
CA ASN A 121 3.04 14.68 17.14
C ASN A 121 3.58 13.35 16.56
N VAL A 122 2.94 12.83 15.50
CA VAL A 122 3.38 11.61 14.79
C VAL A 122 4.69 11.85 14.04
N ILE A 123 4.82 13.00 13.35
CA ILE A 123 6.07 13.38 12.68
C ILE A 123 7.22 13.37 13.69
N LYS A 124 7.06 14.07 14.82
CA LYS A 124 8.09 14.17 15.86
C LYS A 124 8.49 12.79 16.37
N LYS A 125 7.52 11.98 16.75
CA LYS A 125 7.73 10.65 17.33
C LYS A 125 8.49 9.71 16.38
N ILE A 126 8.11 9.70 15.10
CA ILE A 126 8.75 8.84 14.09
C ILE A 126 10.17 9.33 13.79
N VAL A 127 10.35 10.63 13.57
CA VAL A 127 11.67 11.20 13.20
C VAL A 127 12.67 11.10 14.35
N ASP A 128 12.26 11.36 15.58
CA ASP A 128 13.13 11.24 16.77
C ASP A 128 13.63 9.79 16.97
N SER A 129 12.86 8.80 16.55
CA SER A 129 13.19 7.38 16.69
C SER A 129 13.86 6.77 15.46
N ALA A 130 14.05 7.53 14.37
CA ALA A 130 14.45 7.02 13.07
C ALA A 130 15.82 6.31 13.10
N TRP A 131 16.83 6.94 13.73
CA TRP A 131 18.19 6.38 13.76
C TRP A 131 18.28 5.08 14.56
N GLU A 132 17.50 4.95 15.62
CA GLU A 132 17.43 3.72 16.39
C GLU A 132 16.96 2.53 15.53
N GLN A 133 16.11 2.79 14.53
CA GLN A 133 15.65 1.72 13.62
C GLN A 133 16.75 1.28 12.64
N ILE A 134 17.63 2.18 12.22
CA ILE A 134 18.82 1.81 11.44
C ILE A 134 19.70 0.87 12.27
N VAL A 135 20.01 1.25 13.50
CA VAL A 135 20.82 0.44 14.41
C VAL A 135 20.16 -0.91 14.70
N TRP A 136 18.85 -0.92 14.93
CA TRP A 136 18.10 -2.16 15.14
C TRP A 136 18.21 -3.11 13.93
N LEU A 137 18.00 -2.59 12.71
CA LEU A 137 18.08 -3.38 11.48
C LEU A 137 19.48 -3.95 11.26
N GLU A 138 20.55 -3.17 11.49
CA GLU A 138 21.94 -3.67 11.40
C GLU A 138 22.19 -4.81 12.40
N ASN A 139 21.74 -4.63 13.66
CA ASN A 139 21.86 -5.67 14.69
C ASN A 139 21.07 -6.94 14.35
N LYS A 140 20.05 -6.83 13.47
CA LYS A 140 19.27 -7.97 12.97
C LYS A 140 19.78 -8.53 11.63
N GLY A 141 20.95 -8.11 11.21
CA GLY A 141 21.66 -8.65 10.05
C GLY A 141 21.37 -7.96 8.72
N MET A 142 20.80 -6.75 8.73
CA MET A 142 20.67 -5.96 7.50
C MET A 142 22.03 -5.39 7.08
N HIS A 143 22.36 -5.52 5.80
CA HIS A 143 23.62 -5.07 5.22
C HIS A 143 23.41 -3.76 4.45
N PHE A 144 23.40 -2.63 5.16
CA PHE A 144 23.40 -1.33 4.48
C PHE A 144 24.70 -1.09 3.69
N SER A 145 24.57 -0.39 2.56
CA SER A 145 25.72 0.04 1.75
C SER A 145 26.67 0.95 2.55
N ARG A 146 27.98 0.77 2.32
CA ARG A 146 29.03 1.50 3.03
C ARG A 146 29.82 2.39 2.07
N ASN A 147 30.29 3.53 2.57
CA ASN A 147 31.26 4.38 1.88
C ASN A 147 32.69 3.83 2.05
N GLU A 148 33.66 4.46 1.41
CA GLU A 148 35.06 4.06 1.43
C GLU A 148 35.68 4.09 2.84
N GLU A 149 35.14 4.92 3.73
CA GLU A 149 35.56 5.06 5.13
C GLU A 149 34.88 4.02 6.06
N GLY A 150 34.02 3.15 5.52
CA GLY A 150 33.27 2.15 6.27
C GLY A 150 32.01 2.67 6.95
N GLY A 151 31.69 3.97 6.83
CA GLY A 151 30.45 4.57 7.30
C GLY A 151 29.26 4.19 6.43
N LEU A 152 28.02 4.43 6.93
CA LEU A 152 26.81 4.20 6.17
C LEU A 152 26.73 5.14 4.95
N SER A 153 26.53 4.57 3.78
CA SER A 153 26.23 5.36 2.58
C SER A 153 24.85 5.99 2.68
N LYS A 154 24.76 7.26 2.31
CA LYS A 154 23.52 8.02 2.31
C LYS A 154 23.31 8.69 0.96
N ARG A 155 22.04 8.87 0.55
CA ARG A 155 21.68 9.56 -0.68
C ARG A 155 20.59 10.60 -0.45
N THR A 156 20.44 11.51 -1.42
CA THR A 156 19.41 12.54 -1.42
C THR A 156 18.12 12.01 -2.02
N PHE A 157 17.00 12.57 -1.59
CA PHE A 157 15.68 12.40 -2.22
C PHE A 157 14.97 13.74 -2.30
N GLY A 158 14.04 13.85 -3.26
CA GLY A 158 13.26 15.05 -3.49
C GLY A 158 12.49 15.50 -2.24
N GLY A 159 12.63 16.78 -1.90
CA GLY A 159 11.98 17.38 -0.74
C GLY A 159 12.71 17.21 0.60
N HIS A 160 13.79 16.42 0.67
CA HIS A 160 14.64 16.34 1.85
C HIS A 160 15.74 17.41 1.82
N THR A 161 15.74 18.29 2.82
CA THR A 161 16.62 19.46 2.88
C THR A 161 17.24 19.65 4.27
N VAL A 162 18.33 20.38 4.36
CA VAL A 162 18.88 20.89 5.62
C VAL A 162 18.56 22.37 5.76
N ARG A 163 18.60 22.87 6.99
CA ARG A 163 18.38 24.29 7.31
C ARG A 163 17.08 24.85 6.72
N PHE A 164 16.00 24.03 6.76
CA PHE A 164 14.66 24.45 6.34
C PHE A 164 14.52 24.82 4.86
N GLY A 165 15.24 24.14 3.97
CA GLY A 165 15.11 24.31 2.52
C GLY A 165 16.34 24.90 1.81
N GLU A 166 17.48 25.08 2.49
CA GLU A 166 18.65 25.69 1.87
C GLU A 166 19.35 24.76 0.88
N THR A 167 19.64 23.51 1.27
CA THR A 167 20.31 22.53 0.42
C THR A 167 19.75 21.13 0.64
N SER A 168 19.99 20.20 -0.32
CA SER A 168 19.55 18.82 -0.20
C SER A 168 20.20 18.09 0.98
N ALA A 169 19.43 17.28 1.70
CA ALA A 169 19.89 16.45 2.80
C ALA A 169 20.30 15.04 2.34
N TYR A 170 21.41 14.53 2.87
CA TYR A 170 21.87 13.16 2.70
C TYR A 170 21.45 12.33 3.90
N ARG A 171 20.18 11.87 3.96
CA ARG A 171 19.64 11.11 5.10
C ARG A 171 19.03 9.77 4.76
N ALA A 172 18.93 9.42 3.48
CA ALA A 172 18.40 8.12 3.09
C ALA A 172 19.50 7.05 3.14
N VAL A 173 19.45 6.19 4.15
CA VAL A 173 20.31 5.00 4.29
C VAL A 173 19.71 3.87 3.47
N PHE A 174 20.51 3.07 2.76
CA PHE A 174 20.02 2.12 1.77
C PHE A 174 20.93 0.88 1.63
N GLU A 175 20.39 -0.17 1.02
CA GLU A 175 21.12 -1.31 0.50
C GLU A 175 20.97 -1.34 -1.03
N ALA A 176 21.94 -0.81 -1.78
CA ALA A 176 21.88 -0.63 -3.23
C ALA A 176 20.48 -0.09 -3.68
N ASP A 177 19.77 -0.77 -4.58
CA ASP A 177 18.37 -0.52 -4.95
C ASP A 177 17.41 -1.64 -4.50
N ARG A 178 17.73 -2.34 -3.39
CA ARG A 178 16.99 -3.48 -2.82
C ARG A 178 16.76 -3.40 -1.30
N THR A 179 16.68 -2.21 -0.76
CA THR A 179 16.53 -1.97 0.69
C THR A 179 15.37 -2.75 1.31
N GLY A 180 14.24 -2.86 0.61
CA GLY A 180 13.07 -3.59 1.09
C GLY A 180 13.30 -5.09 1.26
N LYS A 181 14.14 -5.70 0.41
CA LYS A 181 14.52 -7.10 0.53
C LYS A 181 15.35 -7.35 1.80
N GLY A 182 16.36 -6.52 2.06
CA GLY A 182 17.18 -6.61 3.28
C GLY A 182 16.36 -6.43 4.55
N ILE A 183 15.41 -5.47 4.56
CA ILE A 183 14.47 -5.30 5.67
C ILE A 183 13.64 -6.56 5.90
N MET A 184 13.05 -7.12 4.83
CA MET A 184 12.21 -8.32 4.96
C MET A 184 12.98 -9.52 5.45
N ASP A 185 14.22 -9.72 5.01
CA ASP A 185 15.08 -10.80 5.49
C ASP A 185 15.36 -10.66 6.99
N SER A 186 15.64 -9.44 7.45
CA SER A 186 15.91 -9.15 8.86
C SER A 186 14.68 -9.39 9.75
N VAL A 187 13.52 -8.79 9.42
CA VAL A 187 12.31 -8.91 10.26
C VAL A 187 11.72 -10.34 10.21
N TRP A 188 11.80 -11.01 9.05
CA TRP A 188 11.37 -12.40 8.91
C TRP A 188 12.24 -13.34 9.73
N GLY A 189 13.57 -13.17 9.68
CA GLY A 189 14.51 -13.93 10.48
C GLY A 189 14.23 -13.82 11.98
N GLU A 190 13.94 -12.63 12.48
CA GLU A 190 13.56 -12.41 13.89
C GLU A 190 12.27 -13.14 14.27
N THR A 191 11.24 -13.04 13.43
CA THR A 191 9.95 -13.68 13.71
C THR A 191 10.03 -15.21 13.67
N LEU A 192 10.86 -15.78 12.79
CA LEU A 192 11.13 -17.23 12.78
C LEU A 192 11.84 -17.69 14.05
N ARG A 193 12.87 -16.96 14.49
CA ARG A 193 13.54 -17.25 15.78
C ARG A 193 12.61 -17.18 16.97
N GLY A 194 11.66 -16.23 16.93
CA GLY A 194 10.62 -16.08 17.95
C GLY A 194 9.49 -17.10 17.91
N GLY A 195 9.43 -17.97 16.90
CA GLY A 195 8.50 -19.09 16.81
C GLY A 195 7.05 -18.70 16.50
N ILE A 196 6.81 -17.63 15.71
CA ILE A 196 5.44 -17.27 15.31
C ILE A 196 4.82 -18.32 14.39
N THR A 197 3.50 -18.41 14.41
CA THR A 197 2.74 -19.28 13.50
C THR A 197 2.35 -18.50 12.25
N PHE A 198 2.80 -18.95 11.06
CA PHE A 198 2.37 -18.39 9.79
C PHE A 198 1.18 -19.17 9.22
N VAL A 199 0.12 -18.43 8.83
CA VAL A 199 -1.05 -18.95 8.11
C VAL A 199 -1.04 -18.33 6.71
N ASN A 200 -0.35 -19.02 5.80
CA ASN A 200 -0.16 -18.56 4.42
C ASN A 200 -1.37 -18.89 3.54
N GLN A 201 -1.54 -18.20 2.39
CA GLN A 201 -2.63 -18.37 1.45
C GLN A 201 -4.00 -18.33 2.17
N SER A 202 -4.15 -17.31 3.01
CA SER A 202 -5.37 -17.07 3.77
C SER A 202 -5.71 -15.59 3.78
N ILE A 203 -6.99 -15.30 3.60
CA ILE A 203 -7.54 -13.96 3.66
C ILE A 203 -8.37 -13.81 4.93
N ALA A 204 -8.34 -12.64 5.56
CA ALA A 204 -9.32 -12.28 6.57
C ALA A 204 -10.60 -11.84 5.86
N THR A 205 -11.74 -12.38 6.26
CA THR A 205 -13.04 -12.10 5.62
C THR A 205 -14.01 -11.35 6.51
N GLU A 206 -13.77 -11.37 7.83
CA GLU A 206 -14.65 -10.73 8.81
C GLU A 206 -13.86 -10.34 10.06
N LEU A 207 -14.01 -9.09 10.52
CA LEU A 207 -13.51 -8.61 11.80
C LEU A 207 -14.53 -8.95 12.89
N LEU A 208 -14.06 -9.53 13.99
CA LEU A 208 -14.92 -9.96 15.11
C LEU A 208 -14.89 -8.90 16.22
N LEU A 209 -16.02 -8.21 16.38
CA LEU A 209 -16.22 -7.22 17.43
C LEU A 209 -17.21 -7.78 18.45
N LYS A 210 -16.89 -7.62 19.74
CA LYS A 210 -17.77 -7.97 20.87
C LYS A 210 -17.68 -6.86 21.93
N ASP A 211 -18.82 -6.30 22.30
CA ASP A 211 -18.93 -5.25 23.32
C ASP A 211 -17.99 -4.04 23.07
N GLY A 212 -17.89 -3.60 21.80
CA GLY A 212 -17.02 -2.48 21.38
C GLY A 212 -15.53 -2.81 21.30
N ARG A 213 -15.14 -4.08 21.47
CA ARG A 213 -13.77 -4.56 21.43
C ARG A 213 -13.54 -5.53 20.28
N CYS A 214 -12.36 -5.47 19.65
CA CYS A 214 -11.93 -6.50 18.71
C CYS A 214 -11.44 -7.74 19.48
N VAL A 215 -11.97 -8.91 19.09
CA VAL A 215 -11.65 -10.21 19.69
C VAL A 215 -11.08 -11.21 18.68
N GLY A 216 -10.77 -10.76 17.47
CA GLY A 216 -10.17 -11.59 16.43
C GLY A 216 -10.76 -11.36 15.04
N ALA A 217 -10.65 -12.37 14.20
CA ALA A 217 -11.13 -12.34 12.81
C ALA A 217 -11.54 -13.74 12.32
N VAL A 218 -12.35 -13.78 11.27
CA VAL A 218 -12.57 -15.00 10.46
C VAL A 218 -11.62 -14.99 9.28
N LEU A 219 -10.96 -16.11 9.07
CA LEU A 219 -10.08 -16.34 7.93
C LEU A 219 -10.71 -17.35 6.97
N PHE A 220 -10.46 -17.15 5.68
CA PHE A 220 -10.69 -18.19 4.66
C PHE A 220 -9.33 -18.70 4.17
N HIS A 221 -9.09 -20.00 4.35
CA HIS A 221 -7.86 -20.66 3.92
C HIS A 221 -8.04 -21.22 2.51
N GLU A 222 -7.49 -20.55 1.50
CA GLU A 222 -7.68 -20.85 0.07
C GLU A 222 -7.32 -22.30 -0.29
N ARG A 223 -6.14 -22.80 0.17
CA ARG A 223 -5.70 -24.16 -0.16
C ARG A 223 -6.60 -25.26 0.38
N LYS A 224 -7.27 -25.03 1.50
CA LYS A 224 -8.14 -26.02 2.14
C LYS A 224 -9.61 -25.80 1.80
N GLY A 225 -9.99 -24.59 1.38
CA GLY A 225 -11.38 -24.19 1.20
C GLY A 225 -12.15 -24.14 2.51
N GLU A 226 -11.51 -23.69 3.60
CA GLU A 226 -12.03 -23.75 4.97
C GLU A 226 -12.08 -22.38 5.61
N PHE A 227 -13.10 -22.14 6.41
CA PHE A 227 -13.17 -21.00 7.31
C PHE A 227 -12.60 -21.34 8.68
N VAL A 228 -11.72 -20.49 9.18
CA VAL A 228 -11.05 -20.61 10.48
C VAL A 228 -11.35 -19.36 11.30
N ALA A 229 -11.89 -19.52 12.49
CA ALA A 229 -12.00 -18.41 13.43
C ALA A 229 -10.68 -18.24 14.18
N VAL A 230 -10.19 -17.02 14.32
CA VAL A 230 -9.05 -16.72 15.19
C VAL A 230 -9.53 -15.85 16.34
N CYS A 231 -9.39 -16.38 17.55
CA CYS A 231 -9.64 -15.65 18.78
C CYS A 231 -8.33 -15.03 19.27
N ALA A 232 -8.28 -13.70 19.37
CA ALA A 232 -7.07 -12.97 19.71
C ALA A 232 -7.35 -11.86 20.73
N LYS A 233 -6.38 -11.60 21.61
CA LYS A 233 -6.44 -10.49 22.56
C LYS A 233 -6.16 -9.14 21.91
N ALA A 234 -5.31 -9.15 20.86
CA ALA A 234 -5.02 -8.02 20.00
C ALA A 234 -4.98 -8.45 18.53
N THR A 235 -5.56 -7.65 17.64
CA THR A 235 -5.56 -7.85 16.20
C THR A 235 -4.91 -6.65 15.51
N VAL A 236 -3.92 -6.89 14.65
CA VAL A 236 -3.15 -5.88 13.94
C VAL A 236 -3.41 -5.98 12.45
N PHE A 237 -3.99 -4.94 11.84
CA PHE A 237 -4.02 -4.82 10.39
C PHE A 237 -2.68 -4.30 9.87
N ALA A 238 -2.05 -5.06 8.96
CA ALA A 238 -0.81 -4.71 8.26
C ALA A 238 -0.90 -5.12 6.78
N THR A 239 -2.08 -4.91 6.18
CA THR A 239 -2.49 -5.47 4.88
C THR A 239 -1.91 -4.74 3.67
N GLY A 240 -1.17 -3.64 3.88
CA GLY A 240 -0.62 -2.81 2.80
C GLY A 240 -1.69 -1.95 2.13
N GLY A 241 -1.33 -1.34 0.99
CA GLY A 241 -2.17 -0.38 0.30
C GLY A 241 -3.27 -1.00 -0.58
N ASN A 242 -3.90 -0.13 -1.37
CA ASN A 242 -5.04 -0.43 -2.24
C ASN A 242 -4.78 -0.08 -3.71
N GLY A 243 -3.52 -0.02 -4.14
CA GLY A 243 -3.16 0.49 -5.47
C GLY A 243 -3.75 -0.27 -6.65
N GLN A 244 -4.27 -1.48 -6.43
CA GLN A 244 -4.95 -2.26 -7.46
C GLN A 244 -6.33 -1.72 -7.86
N ILE A 245 -6.83 -0.65 -7.21
CA ILE A 245 -7.98 0.11 -7.73
C ILE A 245 -7.65 0.90 -9.02
N PHE A 246 -6.36 1.09 -9.34
CA PHE A 246 -5.91 1.79 -10.54
C PHE A 246 -5.33 0.81 -11.58
N ARG A 247 -5.53 1.10 -12.87
CA ARG A 247 -4.97 0.31 -13.97
C ARG A 247 -3.45 0.45 -14.04
N VAL A 248 -2.94 1.68 -13.86
CA VAL A 248 -1.51 1.98 -13.88
C VAL A 248 -1.02 2.15 -12.45
N THR A 249 -0.35 1.14 -11.93
CA THR A 249 0.10 1.08 -10.54
C THR A 249 1.43 0.36 -10.41
N THR A 250 2.27 0.83 -9.49
CA THR A 250 3.52 0.15 -9.09
C THR A 250 3.30 -0.88 -7.99
N ASN A 251 2.06 -0.99 -7.51
CA ASN A 251 1.71 -1.89 -6.41
C ASN A 251 1.65 -3.35 -6.85
N CYS A 252 2.05 -4.25 -5.96
CA CYS A 252 1.88 -5.68 -6.14
C CYS A 252 0.41 -6.05 -6.30
N ARG A 253 0.13 -7.16 -7.02
CA ARG A 253 -1.25 -7.63 -7.31
C ARG A 253 -2.09 -7.87 -6.06
N GLN A 254 -1.48 -8.17 -4.92
CA GLN A 254 -2.16 -8.40 -3.65
C GLN A 254 -2.60 -7.12 -2.91
N ASN A 255 -2.23 -5.93 -3.38
CA ASN A 255 -2.60 -4.66 -2.77
C ASN A 255 -4.01 -4.23 -3.21
N THR A 256 -5.02 -4.98 -2.79
CA THR A 256 -6.42 -4.85 -3.17
C THR A 256 -7.30 -4.13 -2.15
N GLY A 257 -6.68 -3.54 -1.10
CA GLY A 257 -7.41 -2.74 -0.10
C GLY A 257 -8.26 -3.56 0.87
N ASP A 258 -7.99 -4.86 0.99
CA ASP A 258 -8.83 -5.78 1.77
C ASP A 258 -9.02 -5.36 3.23
N GLY A 259 -7.94 -4.91 3.88
CA GLY A 259 -8.02 -4.44 5.27
C GLY A 259 -8.94 -3.24 5.44
N LEU A 260 -8.91 -2.30 4.50
CA LEU A 260 -9.79 -1.12 4.49
C LEU A 260 -11.25 -1.53 4.31
N ALA A 261 -11.52 -2.44 3.36
CA ALA A 261 -12.87 -2.94 3.11
C ALA A 261 -13.44 -3.70 4.32
N ILE A 262 -12.64 -4.53 4.98
CA ILE A 262 -13.05 -5.27 6.19
C ILE A 262 -13.42 -4.31 7.33
N VAL A 263 -12.63 -3.27 7.52
CA VAL A 263 -12.87 -2.24 8.55
C VAL A 263 -14.15 -1.47 8.26
N LEU A 264 -14.36 -1.04 7.00
CA LEU A 264 -15.62 -0.40 6.56
C LEU A 264 -16.83 -1.31 6.76
N ASN A 265 -16.71 -2.60 6.39
CA ASN A 265 -17.78 -3.60 6.59
C ASN A 265 -18.08 -3.90 8.06
N ALA A 266 -17.14 -3.59 8.96
CA ALA A 266 -17.35 -3.63 10.41
C ALA A 266 -18.01 -2.36 10.97
N GLY A 267 -18.30 -1.36 10.13
CA GLY A 267 -18.89 -0.07 10.50
C GLY A 267 -17.89 0.93 11.08
N LEU A 268 -16.58 0.68 10.90
CA LEU A 268 -15.51 1.57 11.36
C LEU A 268 -15.06 2.51 10.24
N PRO A 269 -14.51 3.68 10.55
CA PRO A 269 -14.09 4.65 9.55
C PRO A 269 -12.78 4.29 8.85
N VAL A 270 -12.61 4.86 7.64
CA VAL A 270 -11.33 5.08 6.98
C VAL A 270 -11.06 6.58 6.88
N MET A 271 -9.82 6.98 6.67
CA MET A 271 -9.39 8.38 6.67
C MET A 271 -8.60 8.72 5.42
N ASP A 272 -8.84 9.91 4.82
CA ASP A 272 -8.07 10.52 3.73
C ASP A 272 -7.85 9.61 2.51
N LEU A 273 -8.84 8.84 2.08
CA LEU A 273 -8.67 7.97 0.90
C LEU A 273 -8.48 8.75 -0.41
N GLU A 274 -8.86 10.03 -0.47
CA GLU A 274 -8.54 10.93 -1.60
C GLU A 274 -7.06 11.29 -1.69
N ALA A 275 -6.28 11.08 -0.62
CA ALA A 275 -4.85 11.35 -0.55
C ALA A 275 -4.05 10.19 -1.17
N VAL A 276 -3.95 10.18 -2.50
CA VAL A 276 -3.27 9.16 -3.29
C VAL A 276 -2.02 9.74 -3.93
N GLN A 277 -0.88 9.08 -3.74
CA GLN A 277 0.37 9.47 -4.39
C GLN A 277 0.57 8.71 -5.70
N PHE A 278 0.80 9.47 -6.77
CA PHE A 278 1.28 8.94 -8.05
C PHE A 278 2.79 9.12 -8.13
N HIS A 279 3.53 8.02 -8.34
CA HIS A 279 4.97 8.11 -8.62
C HIS A 279 5.15 8.57 -10.07
N PRO A 280 6.02 9.56 -10.33
CA PRO A 280 6.21 10.11 -11.68
C PRO A 280 6.62 9.07 -12.72
N THR A 281 7.48 8.13 -12.33
CA THR A 281 8.18 7.23 -13.24
C THR A 281 7.83 5.76 -12.96
N GLY A 282 6.62 5.33 -13.32
CA GLY A 282 6.29 3.91 -13.50
C GLY A 282 6.66 3.46 -14.90
N ILE A 283 7.26 2.27 -15.05
CA ILE A 283 7.60 1.68 -16.35
C ILE A 283 6.31 1.29 -17.06
N VAL A 284 6.14 1.78 -18.28
CA VAL A 284 4.94 1.51 -19.09
C VAL A 284 4.87 0.03 -19.45
N GLY A 285 3.69 -0.54 -19.33
CA GLY A 285 3.40 -1.97 -19.51
C GLY A 285 3.38 -2.72 -18.17
N PRO A 286 4.50 -3.10 -17.59
CA PRO A 286 4.52 -3.90 -16.35
C PRO A 286 4.10 -3.12 -15.09
N GLY A 287 4.05 -1.79 -15.12
CA GLY A 287 3.74 -0.96 -13.95
C GLY A 287 4.84 -0.96 -12.87
N ILE A 288 6.02 -1.50 -13.16
CA ILE A 288 7.12 -1.58 -12.19
C ILE A 288 7.68 -0.19 -11.90
N LEU A 289 8.09 0.03 -10.66
CA LEU A 289 8.71 1.29 -10.25
C LEU A 289 10.07 1.49 -10.92
N ALA A 290 10.19 2.57 -11.72
CA ALA A 290 11.47 3.16 -12.05
C ALA A 290 11.82 4.17 -10.94
N SER A 291 12.67 3.76 -10.00
CA SER A 291 12.96 4.49 -8.76
C SER A 291 13.28 5.97 -8.97
N GLU A 292 12.92 6.80 -8.00
CA GLU A 292 13.35 8.19 -7.92
C GLU A 292 14.88 8.36 -8.01
N THR A 293 15.61 7.31 -7.62
CA THR A 293 17.07 7.27 -7.76
C THR A 293 17.53 7.55 -9.19
N LEU A 294 16.78 7.13 -10.23
CA LEU A 294 17.11 7.45 -11.62
C LEU A 294 17.21 8.96 -11.89
N ARG A 295 16.29 9.73 -11.29
CA ARG A 295 16.29 11.19 -11.39
C ARG A 295 17.41 11.80 -10.54
N SER A 296 17.70 11.24 -9.37
CA SER A 296 18.78 11.73 -8.49
C SER A 296 20.18 11.46 -9.04
N VAL A 297 20.37 10.42 -9.87
CA VAL A 297 21.65 10.16 -10.55
C VAL A 297 21.79 10.89 -11.90
N GLY A 298 20.81 11.72 -12.26
CA GLY A 298 20.87 12.61 -13.43
C GLY A 298 19.98 12.23 -14.61
N GLY A 299 19.03 11.31 -14.45
CA GLY A 299 18.04 10.99 -15.50
C GLY A 299 17.17 12.18 -15.86
N ILE A 300 16.97 12.45 -17.15
CA ILE A 300 16.26 13.61 -17.70
C ILE A 300 14.91 13.18 -18.27
N LEU A 301 13.82 13.85 -17.87
CA LEU A 301 12.49 13.64 -18.41
C LEU A 301 12.30 14.40 -19.74
N ARG A 302 11.87 13.68 -20.79
CA ARG A 302 11.65 14.24 -22.13
C ARG A 302 10.26 13.92 -22.65
N ASN A 303 9.64 14.89 -23.32
CA ASN A 303 8.37 14.71 -24.02
C ASN A 303 8.56 14.06 -25.39
N ARG A 304 7.48 14.00 -26.21
CA ARG A 304 7.49 13.46 -27.57
C ARG A 304 8.52 14.14 -28.49
N ASP A 305 8.70 15.45 -28.32
CA ASP A 305 9.60 16.26 -29.13
C ASP A 305 11.05 16.24 -28.60
N LEU A 306 11.33 15.35 -27.62
CA LEU A 306 12.61 15.16 -26.94
C LEU A 306 13.07 16.37 -26.10
N GLU A 307 12.18 17.30 -25.82
CA GLU A 307 12.47 18.47 -25.00
C GLU A 307 12.54 18.08 -23.51
N PRO A 308 13.55 18.55 -22.75
CA PRO A 308 13.62 18.40 -21.31
C PRO A 308 12.63 19.39 -20.64
N PHE A 309 11.43 18.94 -20.32
CA PHE A 309 10.32 19.82 -19.96
C PHE A 309 10.29 20.26 -18.49
N MET A 310 11.02 19.60 -17.59
CA MET A 310 10.92 19.88 -16.15
C MET A 310 11.35 21.30 -15.75
N GLU A 311 12.20 21.94 -16.52
CA GLU A 311 12.60 23.34 -16.31
C GLU A 311 11.43 24.33 -16.40
N LYS A 312 10.41 24.01 -17.23
CA LYS A 312 9.15 24.78 -17.34
C LYS A 312 8.31 24.72 -16.06
N TYR A 313 8.30 23.59 -15.35
CA TYR A 313 7.44 23.34 -14.19
C TYR A 313 8.13 23.55 -12.84
N ALA A 314 9.43 23.32 -12.78
CA ALA A 314 10.24 23.43 -11.55
C ALA A 314 11.65 23.96 -11.90
N PRO A 315 11.82 25.26 -12.19
CA PRO A 315 13.09 25.81 -12.70
C PRO A 315 14.30 25.56 -11.81
N LYS A 316 14.12 25.50 -10.48
CA LYS A 316 15.21 25.31 -9.52
C LYS A 316 15.57 23.85 -9.29
N MET A 317 14.56 23.00 -9.09
CA MET A 317 14.77 21.60 -8.69
C MET A 317 14.69 20.61 -9.87
N LYS A 318 14.10 21.01 -10.98
CA LYS A 318 13.91 20.20 -12.18
C LYS A 318 13.38 18.79 -11.84
N GLU A 319 14.06 17.74 -12.22
CA GLU A 319 13.69 16.34 -11.97
C GLU A 319 13.69 15.96 -10.49
N LEU A 320 14.34 16.74 -9.63
CA LEU A 320 14.36 16.54 -8.17
C LEU A 320 13.22 17.25 -7.43
N ALA A 321 12.27 17.84 -8.16
CA ALA A 321 11.05 18.37 -7.56
C ALA A 321 10.23 17.24 -6.88
N PRO A 322 9.34 17.56 -5.92
CA PRO A 322 8.48 16.58 -5.25
C PRO A 322 7.64 15.78 -6.23
N ARG A 323 7.33 14.55 -5.84
CA ARG A 323 6.64 13.55 -6.69
C ARG A 323 5.34 14.04 -7.29
N ASP A 324 4.51 14.71 -6.50
CA ASP A 324 3.23 15.25 -6.93
C ASP A 324 3.38 16.32 -8.04
N LEU A 325 4.41 17.17 -7.92
CA LEU A 325 4.70 18.18 -8.95
C LEU A 325 5.21 17.53 -10.24
N VAL A 326 6.17 16.62 -10.16
CA VAL A 326 6.70 15.91 -11.34
C VAL A 326 5.61 15.07 -12.01
N ALA A 327 4.76 14.38 -11.23
CA ALA A 327 3.65 13.60 -11.78
C ALA A 327 2.64 14.50 -12.53
N ARG A 328 2.30 15.67 -11.97
CA ARG A 328 1.45 16.65 -12.65
C ARG A 328 2.11 17.21 -13.92
N ALA A 329 3.41 17.48 -13.90
CA ALA A 329 4.13 17.95 -15.07
C ALA A 329 4.07 16.94 -16.22
N ILE A 330 4.35 15.66 -15.94
CA ILE A 330 4.26 14.58 -16.94
C ILE A 330 2.83 14.44 -17.47
N GLU A 331 1.85 14.41 -16.59
CA GLU A 331 0.44 14.27 -17.00
C GLU A 331 -0.05 15.48 -17.80
N THR A 332 0.47 16.68 -17.52
CA THR A 332 0.21 17.88 -18.33
C THR A 332 0.80 17.75 -19.73
N GLU A 333 2.06 17.32 -19.85
CA GLU A 333 2.69 17.08 -21.18
C GLU A 333 1.88 16.07 -22.01
N ILE A 334 1.39 14.98 -21.37
CA ILE A 334 0.54 13.99 -22.02
C ILE A 334 -0.79 14.61 -22.49
N GLN A 335 -1.51 15.31 -21.60
CA GLN A 335 -2.82 15.88 -21.91
C GLN A 335 -2.78 17.02 -22.91
N GLU A 336 -1.66 17.71 -23.03
CA GLU A 336 -1.41 18.74 -24.05
C GLU A 336 -0.91 18.14 -25.38
N GLY A 337 -0.96 16.81 -25.54
CA GLY A 337 -0.62 16.11 -26.79
C GLY A 337 0.88 15.97 -27.05
N ARG A 338 1.73 16.15 -26.04
CA ARG A 338 3.18 15.92 -26.12
C ARG A 338 3.60 14.58 -25.52
N GLY A 339 2.65 13.72 -25.21
CA GLY A 339 2.85 12.30 -24.88
C GLY A 339 3.12 11.45 -26.12
N ILE A 340 3.58 10.23 -25.89
CA ILE A 340 3.82 9.21 -26.91
C ILE A 340 2.90 8.02 -26.62
N MET A 341 2.11 7.61 -27.63
CA MET A 341 1.25 6.43 -27.49
C MET A 341 2.11 5.16 -27.57
N ASN A 342 2.06 4.33 -26.52
CA ASN A 342 2.63 2.99 -26.56
C ASN A 342 1.68 2.07 -27.35
N PRO A 343 2.12 1.44 -28.45
CA PRO A 343 1.24 0.68 -29.33
C PRO A 343 0.74 -0.62 -28.70
N ASP A 344 1.52 -1.25 -27.80
CA ASP A 344 1.20 -2.55 -27.22
C ASP A 344 0.23 -2.44 -26.04
N HIS A 345 0.30 -1.34 -25.30
CA HIS A 345 -0.48 -1.14 -24.09
C HIS A 345 -1.59 -0.10 -24.21
N HIS A 346 -1.64 0.64 -25.33
CA HIS A 346 -2.58 1.75 -25.56
C HIS A 346 -2.57 2.77 -24.43
N ILE A 347 -1.36 3.14 -23.97
CA ILE A 347 -1.11 4.05 -22.85
C ILE A 347 -0.12 5.11 -23.30
N GLU A 348 -0.47 6.39 -23.13
CA GLU A 348 0.44 7.51 -23.39
C GLU A 348 1.49 7.65 -22.30
N HIS A 349 2.71 8.05 -22.67
CA HIS A 349 3.86 8.16 -21.78
C HIS A 349 4.81 9.29 -22.21
N VAL A 350 5.81 9.53 -21.39
CA VAL A 350 7.00 10.33 -21.68
C VAL A 350 8.25 9.46 -21.58
N TRP A 351 9.40 10.01 -21.93
CA TRP A 351 10.69 9.32 -21.79
C TRP A 351 11.42 9.73 -20.52
N ILE A 352 12.14 8.79 -19.89
CA ILE A 352 13.30 9.10 -19.07
C ILE A 352 14.57 8.75 -19.86
N ASP A 353 15.44 9.74 -20.06
CA ASP A 353 16.70 9.61 -20.78
C ASP A 353 17.85 9.34 -19.79
N LEU A 354 18.46 8.16 -19.91
CA LEU A 354 19.56 7.70 -19.07
C LEU A 354 20.85 7.45 -19.88
N ARG A 355 20.83 7.67 -21.19
CA ARG A 355 21.90 7.32 -22.14
C ARG A 355 23.22 8.06 -21.91
N HIS A 356 23.17 9.21 -21.25
CA HIS A 356 24.35 10.05 -20.92
C HIS A 356 25.02 9.63 -19.60
N LEU A 357 24.43 8.69 -18.85
CA LEU A 357 24.97 8.22 -17.58
C LEU A 357 26.08 7.19 -17.80
N SER A 358 27.03 7.14 -16.87
CA SER A 358 28.16 6.20 -16.93
C SER A 358 27.74 4.76 -16.66
N ASP A 359 28.56 3.80 -17.12
CA ASP A 359 28.39 2.39 -16.82
C ASP A 359 28.31 2.12 -15.31
N TYR A 360 29.08 2.84 -14.50
CA TYR A 360 29.05 2.73 -13.05
C TYR A 360 27.64 3.01 -12.49
N VAL A 361 26.95 4.01 -13.01
CA VAL A 361 25.57 4.30 -12.58
C VAL A 361 24.66 3.12 -12.91
N HIS A 362 24.67 2.62 -14.13
CA HIS A 362 23.81 1.52 -14.58
C HIS A 362 24.09 0.20 -13.87
N GLU A 363 25.34 -0.11 -13.58
CA GLU A 363 25.75 -1.43 -13.09
C GLU A 363 25.92 -1.50 -11.58
N VAL A 364 26.16 -0.34 -10.92
CA VAL A 364 26.43 -0.30 -9.49
C VAL A 364 25.38 0.47 -8.70
N GLN A 365 24.93 1.64 -9.21
CA GLN A 365 23.98 2.48 -8.46
C GLN A 365 22.52 2.10 -8.66
N VAL A 366 22.13 1.67 -9.89
CA VAL A 366 20.76 1.30 -10.25
C VAL A 366 20.67 -0.01 -11.06
N PRO A 367 21.35 -1.09 -10.63
CA PRO A 367 21.46 -2.33 -11.42
C PRO A 367 20.10 -3.03 -11.60
N GLU A 368 19.24 -3.04 -10.58
CA GLU A 368 17.93 -3.71 -10.66
C GLU A 368 17.01 -2.97 -11.63
N VAL A 369 16.91 -1.65 -11.54
CA VAL A 369 16.05 -0.87 -12.43
C VAL A 369 16.52 -0.97 -13.89
N THR A 370 17.83 -0.93 -14.12
CA THR A 370 18.42 -1.20 -15.45
C THR A 370 18.03 -2.58 -15.97
N SER A 371 18.09 -3.60 -15.09
CA SER A 371 17.64 -4.96 -15.40
C SER A 371 16.14 -5.06 -15.68
N PHE A 372 15.29 -4.25 -15.01
CA PHE A 372 13.85 -4.26 -15.24
C PHE A 372 13.49 -3.74 -16.64
N PHE A 373 14.12 -2.66 -17.09
CA PHE A 373 13.91 -2.19 -18.46
C PHE A 373 14.31 -3.26 -19.50
N ARG A 374 15.47 -3.91 -19.32
CA ARG A 374 15.92 -4.98 -20.22
C ARG A 374 14.99 -6.19 -20.22
N LYS A 375 14.54 -6.65 -19.03
CA LYS A 375 13.77 -7.89 -18.89
C LYS A 375 12.28 -7.74 -19.22
N PHE A 376 11.66 -6.62 -18.86
CA PHE A 376 10.21 -6.48 -18.93
C PHE A 376 9.72 -5.67 -20.13
N VAL A 377 10.55 -4.78 -20.68
CA VAL A 377 10.18 -3.96 -21.85
C VAL A 377 11.18 -4.06 -23.00
N ASN A 378 12.20 -4.93 -22.84
CA ASN A 378 13.23 -5.17 -23.86
C ASN A 378 13.95 -3.89 -24.35
N ILE A 379 14.24 -2.97 -23.42
CA ILE A 379 14.93 -1.71 -23.65
C ILE A 379 16.25 -1.70 -22.88
N ASP A 380 17.36 -1.35 -23.52
CA ASP A 380 18.61 -1.10 -22.80
C ASP A 380 18.77 0.40 -22.49
N PRO A 381 18.65 0.80 -21.21
CA PRO A 381 18.73 2.20 -20.80
C PRO A 381 20.03 2.92 -21.15
N LYS A 382 21.11 2.18 -21.45
CA LYS A 382 22.39 2.75 -21.90
C LYS A 382 22.30 3.35 -23.31
N PHE A 383 21.39 2.84 -24.13
CA PHE A 383 21.33 3.19 -25.55
C PHE A 383 19.98 3.72 -25.99
N GLU A 384 18.92 3.43 -25.23
CA GLU A 384 17.53 3.69 -25.62
C GLU A 384 16.80 4.53 -24.59
N LEU A 385 15.80 5.28 -25.05
CA LEU A 385 14.89 6.04 -24.21
C LEU A 385 13.92 5.10 -23.48
N CYS A 386 13.71 5.33 -22.20
CA CYS A 386 12.89 4.45 -21.36
C CYS A 386 11.48 5.04 -21.18
N PRO A 387 10.39 4.29 -21.50
CA PRO A 387 9.03 4.78 -21.38
C PRO A 387 8.56 4.80 -19.93
N VAL A 388 8.13 5.98 -19.46
CA VAL A 388 7.62 6.16 -18.08
C VAL A 388 6.38 7.04 -18.05
N ARG A 389 5.51 6.79 -17.05
CA ARG A 389 4.35 7.65 -16.81
C ARG A 389 3.99 7.68 -15.33
N PRO A 390 3.19 8.67 -14.86
CA PRO A 390 2.66 8.67 -13.52
C PRO A 390 1.86 7.41 -13.24
N SER A 391 2.21 6.72 -12.17
CA SER A 391 1.59 5.46 -11.76
C SER A 391 1.16 5.55 -10.31
N ASN A 392 -0.01 5.03 -9.97
CA ASN A 392 -0.40 4.91 -8.56
C ASN A 392 0.73 4.20 -7.79
N HIS A 393 1.07 4.73 -6.61
CA HIS A 393 2.24 4.24 -5.89
C HIS A 393 2.02 4.03 -4.39
N TYR A 394 1.33 4.96 -3.72
CA TYR A 394 1.16 4.91 -2.28
C TYR A 394 -0.16 5.55 -1.85
N GLN A 395 -0.85 4.90 -0.92
CA GLN A 395 -2.02 5.43 -0.25
C GLN A 395 -1.57 6.10 1.05
N MET A 396 -1.75 7.42 1.20
CA MET A 396 -1.43 8.12 2.45
C MET A 396 -2.53 7.97 3.50
N GLY A 397 -3.78 7.88 3.06
CA GLY A 397 -4.92 7.57 3.92
C GLY A 397 -5.00 6.07 4.27
N GLY A 398 -5.98 5.70 5.09
CA GLY A 398 -6.15 4.33 5.54
C GLY A 398 -7.05 4.20 6.77
N ILE A 399 -6.80 3.22 7.61
CA ILE A 399 -7.48 3.02 8.90
C ILE A 399 -6.96 4.08 9.89
N PRO A 400 -7.80 4.97 10.44
CA PRO A 400 -7.34 6.02 11.35
C PRO A 400 -6.79 5.42 12.64
N THR A 401 -5.60 5.88 13.04
CA THR A 401 -4.94 5.41 14.27
C THR A 401 -4.39 6.56 15.10
N THR A 402 -4.15 6.26 16.37
CA THR A 402 -3.28 7.08 17.24
C THR A 402 -1.82 6.95 16.80
N GLU A 403 -0.93 7.77 17.37
CA GLU A 403 0.52 7.66 17.23
C GLU A 403 1.13 6.37 17.80
N PHE A 404 0.30 5.51 18.42
CA PHE A 404 0.64 4.17 18.90
C PHE A 404 -0.02 3.05 18.07
N GLY A 405 -0.70 3.41 16.98
CA GLY A 405 -1.36 2.49 16.07
C GLY A 405 -2.67 1.90 16.57
N GLU A 406 -3.26 2.42 17.66
CA GLU A 406 -4.59 2.02 18.14
C GLU A 406 -5.64 2.57 17.18
N VAL A 407 -6.54 1.72 16.67
CA VAL A 407 -7.58 2.14 15.72
C VAL A 407 -8.60 3.02 16.40
N GLN A 408 -8.96 4.11 15.72
CA GLN A 408 -9.94 5.09 16.19
C GLN A 408 -11.27 4.94 15.45
N GLY A 409 -12.37 5.10 16.18
CA GLY A 409 -13.70 5.25 15.61
C GLY A 409 -13.98 6.67 15.12
N THR A 410 -15.23 6.93 14.74
CA THR A 410 -15.65 8.21 14.11
C THR A 410 -15.56 9.41 15.04
N SER A 411 -15.67 9.22 16.34
CA SER A 411 -15.58 10.28 17.36
C SER A 411 -14.19 10.36 18.00
N GLY A 412 -13.20 9.58 17.48
CA GLY A 412 -11.85 9.51 18.01
C GLY A 412 -11.69 8.51 19.17
N GLU A 413 -12.73 7.75 19.53
CA GLU A 413 -12.68 6.70 20.52
C GLU A 413 -11.79 5.53 20.07
N ILE A 414 -11.04 4.94 20.99
CA ILE A 414 -10.16 3.80 20.71
C ILE A 414 -10.99 2.52 20.64
N ILE A 415 -10.84 1.77 19.54
CA ILE A 415 -11.39 0.43 19.40
C ILE A 415 -10.43 -0.56 20.07
N HIS A 416 -10.71 -0.90 21.31
CA HIS A 416 -9.83 -1.76 22.11
C HIS A 416 -9.55 -3.11 21.45
N GLY A 417 -8.29 -3.54 21.51
CA GLY A 417 -7.84 -4.79 20.90
C GLY A 417 -7.64 -4.72 19.39
N LEU A 418 -7.82 -3.54 18.77
CA LEU A 418 -7.63 -3.33 17.33
C LEU A 418 -6.53 -2.31 17.05
N TYR A 419 -5.59 -2.71 16.20
CA TYR A 419 -4.43 -1.90 15.79
C TYR A 419 -4.28 -1.93 14.27
N ALA A 420 -3.64 -0.90 13.71
CA ALA A 420 -3.23 -0.89 12.33
C ALA A 420 -1.83 -0.28 12.17
N VAL A 421 -1.06 -0.76 11.17
CA VAL A 421 0.33 -0.34 10.94
C VAL A 421 0.75 -0.46 9.47
N GLY A 422 1.62 0.43 9.02
CA GLY A 422 2.08 0.52 7.64
C GLY A 422 1.01 1.08 6.71
N GLU A 423 1.11 0.86 5.42
CA GLU A 423 0.32 1.56 4.39
C GLU A 423 -1.20 1.40 4.49
N CYS A 424 -1.73 0.39 5.20
CA CYS A 424 -3.17 0.32 5.46
C CYS A 424 -3.63 1.22 6.61
N ALA A 425 -2.71 1.75 7.40
CA ALA A 425 -2.98 2.63 8.53
C ALA A 425 -2.83 4.10 8.13
N ALA A 426 -3.64 4.96 8.70
CA ALA A 426 -3.53 6.40 8.59
C ALA A 426 -3.16 6.99 9.96
N ALA A 427 -1.89 6.81 10.34
CA ALA A 427 -1.31 7.49 11.50
C ALA A 427 -1.05 8.98 11.22
N SER A 428 -1.25 9.41 9.98
CA SER A 428 -1.06 10.79 9.50
C SER A 428 0.40 11.28 9.54
N PHE A 429 1.35 10.41 9.23
CA PHE A 429 2.76 10.80 9.05
C PHE A 429 3.01 11.47 7.69
N HIS A 430 2.25 11.13 6.69
CA HIS A 430 2.47 11.53 5.29
C HIS A 430 1.56 12.65 4.81
N GLY A 431 0.45 12.92 5.49
CA GLY A 431 -0.57 13.87 5.05
C GLY A 431 -1.01 13.62 3.61
N PHE A 432 -0.94 14.63 2.76
CA PHE A 432 -1.40 14.52 1.37
C PHE A 432 -0.29 14.30 0.33
N ASN A 433 0.97 14.22 0.75
CA ASN A 433 2.08 13.84 -0.14
C ASN A 433 3.27 13.31 0.67
N ARG A 434 3.61 12.05 0.43
CA ARG A 434 4.70 11.37 1.10
C ARG A 434 6.05 11.71 0.48
N LEU A 435 7.02 12.07 1.29
CA LEU A 435 8.42 12.16 0.85
C LEU A 435 9.02 10.78 0.58
N GLY A 436 9.91 10.70 -0.39
CA GLY A 436 10.67 9.47 -0.66
C GLY A 436 11.33 8.95 0.61
N THR A 437 11.42 7.62 0.76
CA THR A 437 12.05 6.93 1.91
C THR A 437 11.30 6.99 3.26
N ASN A 438 10.37 7.94 3.45
CA ASN A 438 9.57 8.05 4.68
C ASN A 438 8.62 6.87 4.90
N SER A 439 8.13 6.18 3.85
CA SER A 439 7.22 5.03 4.05
C SER A 439 7.92 3.84 4.71
N ILE A 440 9.20 3.63 4.38
CA ILE A 440 9.98 2.56 5.01
C ILE A 440 10.32 2.96 6.45
N LEU A 441 10.65 4.23 6.70
CA LEU A 441 10.82 4.73 8.06
C LEU A 441 9.55 4.51 8.88
N GLU A 442 8.39 4.93 8.37
CA GLU A 442 7.11 4.79 9.04
C GLU A 442 6.81 3.33 9.40
N LEU A 443 6.85 2.41 8.41
CA LEU A 443 6.46 1.02 8.65
C LEU A 443 7.32 0.32 9.72
N ILE A 444 8.62 0.63 9.79
CA ILE A 444 9.54 0.05 10.79
C ILE A 444 9.34 0.71 12.16
N THR A 445 9.23 2.03 12.20
CA THR A 445 9.08 2.78 13.44
C THR A 445 7.71 2.55 14.08
N MET A 446 6.64 2.66 13.29
CA MET A 446 5.28 2.39 13.77
C MET A 446 5.10 0.90 14.13
N GLY A 447 5.73 -0.03 13.39
CA GLY A 447 5.75 -1.44 13.77
C GLY A 447 6.31 -1.65 15.18
N ARG A 448 7.38 -0.95 15.53
CA ARG A 448 7.93 -0.92 16.89
C ARG A 448 6.92 -0.36 17.90
N PHE A 449 6.36 0.82 17.66
CA PHE A 449 5.45 1.48 18.61
C PHE A 449 4.18 0.68 18.86
N VAL A 450 3.59 0.10 17.80
CA VAL A 450 2.42 -0.78 17.92
C VAL A 450 2.78 -2.02 18.75
N GLY A 451 3.94 -2.63 18.50
CA GLY A 451 4.41 -3.78 19.28
C GLY A 451 4.57 -3.45 20.75
N GLN A 452 5.15 -2.29 21.10
CA GLN A 452 5.30 -1.80 22.46
C GLN A 452 3.93 -1.60 23.12
N ARG A 453 3.03 -0.90 22.44
CA ARG A 453 1.69 -0.60 22.93
C ARG A 453 0.86 -1.86 23.19
N ILE A 454 0.97 -2.86 22.31
CA ILE A 454 0.32 -4.15 22.52
C ILE A 454 0.84 -4.82 23.78
N VAL A 455 2.16 -4.89 23.97
CA VAL A 455 2.74 -5.51 25.19
C VAL A 455 2.25 -4.84 26.48
N GLU A 456 2.14 -3.50 26.48
CA GLU A 456 1.65 -2.71 27.62
C GLU A 456 0.15 -2.94 27.89
N SER A 457 -0.65 -3.15 26.84
CA SER A 457 -2.11 -3.25 26.92
C SER A 457 -2.67 -4.67 26.81
N LEU A 458 -1.80 -5.69 26.65
CA LEU A 458 -2.22 -7.06 26.43
C LEU A 458 -2.96 -7.62 27.64
N ALA A 459 -4.27 -7.81 27.47
CA ALA A 459 -5.12 -8.34 28.53
C ALA A 459 -4.70 -9.75 28.96
N ASP A 460 -4.77 -10.04 30.25
CA ASP A 460 -4.48 -11.37 30.80
C ASP A 460 -5.63 -12.37 30.57
N GLN A 461 -6.87 -11.85 30.47
CA GLN A 461 -8.05 -12.69 30.28
C GLN A 461 -8.18 -13.19 28.83
N PRO A 462 -8.55 -14.47 28.64
CA PRO A 462 -8.89 -14.97 27.31
C PRO A 462 -10.10 -14.22 26.76
N GLN A 463 -10.11 -14.04 25.43
CA GLN A 463 -11.25 -13.47 24.71
C GLN A 463 -12.25 -14.57 24.35
N GLU A 464 -13.51 -14.17 24.16
CA GLU A 464 -14.56 -15.06 23.68
C GLU A 464 -15.09 -14.57 22.33
N LEU A 465 -15.27 -15.49 21.41
CA LEU A 465 -15.84 -15.20 20.11
C LEU A 465 -17.34 -14.86 20.21
N PRO A 466 -17.86 -13.96 19.34
CA PRO A 466 -19.29 -13.75 19.18
C PRO A 466 -20.01 -15.05 18.76
N THR A 467 -21.27 -15.21 19.15
CA THR A 467 -22.09 -16.39 18.81
C THR A 467 -22.42 -16.49 17.31
N ASP A 468 -22.33 -15.37 16.61
CA ASP A 468 -22.59 -15.26 15.16
C ASP A 468 -21.29 -15.24 14.32
N THR A 469 -20.15 -15.67 14.90
CA THR A 469 -18.85 -15.74 14.24
C THR A 469 -18.93 -16.46 12.89
N GLY A 470 -18.50 -15.78 11.84
CA GLY A 470 -18.48 -16.30 10.46
C GLY A 470 -19.79 -16.10 9.69
N LYS A 471 -20.85 -15.62 10.32
CA LYS A 471 -22.16 -15.50 9.67
C LYS A 471 -22.13 -14.57 8.46
N LYS A 472 -21.42 -13.44 8.55
CA LYS A 472 -21.25 -12.49 7.44
C LYS A 472 -20.43 -13.11 6.31
N SER A 473 -19.30 -13.76 6.64
CA SER A 473 -18.46 -14.46 5.67
C SER A 473 -19.21 -15.57 4.93
N PHE A 474 -19.99 -16.37 5.66
CA PHE A 474 -20.77 -17.46 5.07
C PHE A 474 -21.85 -16.94 4.13
N ALA A 475 -22.59 -15.91 4.52
CA ALA A 475 -23.60 -15.29 3.67
C ALA A 475 -22.97 -14.74 2.37
N LEU A 476 -21.83 -14.07 2.48
CA LEU A 476 -21.13 -13.50 1.34
C LEU A 476 -20.62 -14.57 0.37
N PHE A 477 -19.94 -15.60 0.86
CA PHE A 477 -19.39 -16.67 0.03
C PHE A 477 -20.50 -17.57 -0.55
N SER A 478 -21.60 -17.79 0.19
CA SER A 478 -22.79 -18.47 -0.36
C SER A 478 -23.36 -17.69 -1.53
N ALA A 479 -23.53 -16.37 -1.38
CA ALA A 479 -24.02 -15.54 -2.48
C ALA A 479 -23.14 -15.65 -3.73
N TYR A 480 -21.80 -15.65 -3.60
CA TYR A 480 -20.90 -15.83 -4.73
C TYR A 480 -21.04 -17.19 -5.41
N MET A 481 -21.22 -18.26 -4.61
CA MET A 481 -21.40 -19.61 -5.14
C MET A 481 -22.74 -19.80 -5.85
N ASP A 482 -23.79 -19.13 -5.39
CA ASP A 482 -25.14 -19.26 -5.91
C ASP A 482 -25.41 -18.35 -7.12
N GLN A 483 -24.55 -17.35 -7.36
CA GLN A 483 -24.69 -16.45 -8.51
C GLN A 483 -24.63 -17.21 -9.84
N THR A 484 -25.54 -16.80 -10.74
CA THR A 484 -25.61 -17.29 -12.13
C THR A 484 -25.81 -16.08 -13.04
N GLY A 485 -24.88 -15.83 -13.93
CA GLY A 485 -24.92 -14.67 -14.81
C GLY A 485 -23.97 -14.83 -16.00
N LYS A 486 -23.83 -13.79 -16.81
CA LYS A 486 -23.09 -13.79 -18.08
C LYS A 486 -21.87 -12.88 -18.06
N GLU A 487 -21.81 -11.97 -17.10
CA GLU A 487 -20.74 -10.96 -17.01
C GLU A 487 -19.40 -11.59 -16.61
N ASN A 488 -18.32 -11.01 -17.13
CA ASN A 488 -16.96 -11.47 -16.88
C ASN A 488 -16.33 -10.66 -15.75
N LEU A 489 -15.84 -11.34 -14.70
CA LEU A 489 -15.23 -10.70 -13.54
C LEU A 489 -13.97 -9.87 -13.87
N GLU A 490 -13.12 -10.38 -14.78
CA GLU A 490 -11.89 -9.66 -15.16
C GLU A 490 -12.20 -8.42 -16.01
N GLU A 491 -13.21 -8.47 -16.88
CA GLU A 491 -13.65 -7.31 -17.65
C GLU A 491 -14.17 -6.21 -16.72
N ILE A 492 -15.05 -6.55 -15.78
CA ILE A 492 -15.55 -5.59 -14.78
C ILE A 492 -14.40 -4.99 -13.96
N ARG A 493 -13.43 -5.82 -13.55
CA ARG A 493 -12.24 -5.36 -12.83
C ARG A 493 -11.43 -4.37 -13.65
N GLU A 494 -11.13 -4.66 -14.90
CA GLU A 494 -10.35 -3.78 -15.77
C GLU A 494 -11.11 -2.48 -16.11
N GLU A 495 -12.42 -2.55 -16.31
CA GLU A 495 -13.25 -1.35 -16.47
C GLU A 495 -13.22 -0.47 -15.21
N SER A 496 -13.37 -1.05 -14.02
CA SER A 496 -13.26 -0.34 -12.74
C SER A 496 -11.92 0.37 -12.60
N ARG A 497 -10.83 -0.32 -12.89
CA ARG A 497 -9.46 0.21 -12.81
C ARG A 497 -9.22 1.32 -13.84
N THR A 498 -9.83 1.21 -15.01
CA THR A 498 -9.78 2.23 -16.06
C THR A 498 -10.52 3.48 -15.61
N VAL A 499 -11.75 3.37 -15.10
CA VAL A 499 -12.52 4.47 -14.53
C VAL A 499 -11.70 5.21 -13.46
N MET A 500 -11.10 4.49 -12.53
CA MET A 500 -10.28 5.09 -11.47
C MET A 500 -9.05 5.80 -12.01
N THR A 501 -8.36 5.22 -13.00
CA THR A 501 -7.17 5.83 -13.59
C THR A 501 -7.49 7.11 -14.36
N GLU A 502 -8.58 7.13 -15.11
CA GLU A 502 -8.95 8.26 -15.98
C GLU A 502 -9.68 9.40 -15.23
N LYS A 503 -10.53 9.05 -14.26
CA LYS A 503 -11.43 10.01 -13.60
C LYS A 503 -10.96 10.41 -12.18
N VAL A 504 -10.22 9.51 -11.48
CA VAL A 504 -9.76 9.69 -10.09
C VAL A 504 -8.22 9.70 -10.01
N GLY A 505 -7.55 9.85 -11.13
CA GLY A 505 -6.10 9.82 -11.29
C GLY A 505 -5.37 11.06 -10.79
N VAL A 506 -4.29 11.44 -11.49
CA VAL A 506 -3.43 12.59 -11.13
C VAL A 506 -4.22 13.89 -11.11
N PHE A 507 -5.02 14.16 -12.15
CA PHE A 507 -5.95 15.29 -12.19
C PHE A 507 -7.40 14.83 -12.07
N ARG A 508 -8.19 15.62 -11.36
CA ARG A 508 -9.60 15.34 -11.03
C ARG A 508 -10.46 16.56 -11.35
N THR A 509 -11.73 16.31 -11.67
CA THR A 509 -12.76 17.35 -11.84
C THR A 509 -14.06 16.89 -11.19
N GLU A 510 -14.97 17.82 -10.83
CA GLU A 510 -16.28 17.48 -10.28
C GLU A 510 -17.08 16.57 -11.23
N ALA A 511 -17.09 16.90 -12.52
CA ALA A 511 -17.76 16.09 -13.53
C ALA A 511 -17.15 14.67 -13.62
N GLY A 512 -15.83 14.55 -13.73
CA GLY A 512 -15.15 13.25 -13.82
C GLY A 512 -15.35 12.39 -12.57
N LEU A 513 -15.30 12.98 -11.38
CA LEU A 513 -15.54 12.27 -10.12
C LEU A 513 -16.98 11.79 -9.99
N THR A 514 -17.96 12.60 -10.42
CA THR A 514 -19.37 12.21 -10.45
C THR A 514 -19.61 11.07 -11.44
N GLU A 515 -19.06 11.17 -12.65
CA GLU A 515 -19.11 10.09 -13.65
C GLU A 515 -18.45 8.80 -13.11
N ALA A 516 -17.32 8.89 -12.40
CA ALA A 516 -16.67 7.74 -11.79
C ALA A 516 -17.57 7.04 -10.77
N ILE A 517 -18.22 7.80 -9.88
CA ILE A 517 -19.13 7.24 -8.87
C ILE A 517 -20.29 6.50 -9.53
N GLU A 518 -20.91 7.08 -10.56
CA GLU A 518 -22.02 6.44 -11.28
C GLU A 518 -21.56 5.19 -12.06
N ALA A 519 -20.39 5.25 -12.71
CA ALA A 519 -19.80 4.09 -13.38
C ALA A 519 -19.51 2.95 -12.40
N LEU A 520 -18.93 3.25 -11.23
CA LEU A 520 -18.64 2.24 -10.20
C LEU A 520 -19.93 1.62 -9.62
N LYS A 521 -21.03 2.39 -9.51
CA LYS A 521 -22.35 1.85 -9.13
C LYS A 521 -22.86 0.86 -10.18
N ALA A 522 -22.82 1.24 -11.45
CA ALA A 522 -23.24 0.35 -12.55
C ALA A 522 -22.37 -0.93 -12.61
N LEU A 523 -21.06 -0.81 -12.40
CA LEU A 523 -20.18 -1.99 -12.32
C LEU A 523 -20.53 -2.90 -11.15
N LYS A 524 -20.89 -2.35 -9.98
CA LYS A 524 -21.35 -3.14 -8.83
C LYS A 524 -22.63 -3.92 -9.13
N GLU A 525 -23.57 -3.35 -9.87
CA GLU A 525 -24.76 -4.05 -10.33
C GLU A 525 -24.41 -5.19 -11.30
N ARG A 526 -23.50 -4.97 -12.24
CA ARG A 526 -23.02 -5.99 -13.18
C ARG A 526 -22.31 -7.15 -12.48
N VAL A 527 -21.60 -6.89 -11.37
CA VAL A 527 -20.99 -7.96 -10.55
C VAL A 527 -22.04 -8.96 -10.04
N ALA A 528 -23.28 -8.56 -9.83
CA ALA A 528 -24.37 -9.47 -9.44
C ALA A 528 -24.78 -10.43 -10.58
N ASP A 529 -24.49 -10.08 -11.85
CA ASP A 529 -24.75 -10.91 -13.04
C ASP A 529 -23.52 -11.74 -13.48
N THR A 530 -22.64 -12.09 -12.54
CA THR A 530 -21.47 -12.94 -12.79
C THR A 530 -21.71 -14.37 -12.34
N THR A 531 -20.92 -15.31 -12.85
CA THR A 531 -20.93 -16.72 -12.45
C THR A 531 -19.51 -17.20 -12.23
N LEU A 532 -19.25 -17.85 -11.09
CA LEU A 532 -18.00 -18.58 -10.90
C LEU A 532 -18.00 -19.85 -11.74
N SER A 533 -17.00 -20.05 -12.58
CA SER A 533 -16.84 -21.24 -13.42
C SER A 533 -16.54 -22.49 -12.58
N CYS A 534 -15.85 -22.30 -11.46
CA CYS A 534 -15.55 -23.35 -10.48
C CYS A 534 -16.34 -23.13 -9.19
N LYS A 535 -17.11 -24.14 -8.79
CA LYS A 535 -17.89 -24.12 -7.54
C LYS A 535 -17.16 -24.81 -6.36
N SER A 536 -15.86 -25.09 -6.48
CA SER A 536 -15.04 -25.54 -5.36
C SER A 536 -14.67 -24.37 -4.46
N LEU A 537 -14.61 -24.60 -3.15
CA LEU A 537 -14.00 -23.67 -2.20
C LEU A 537 -12.48 -23.78 -2.19
N GLN A 538 -11.94 -24.97 -2.52
CA GLN A 538 -10.53 -25.28 -2.44
C GLN A 538 -9.80 -24.84 -3.71
N MET A 539 -8.71 -24.08 -3.55
CA MET A 539 -7.84 -23.62 -4.64
C MET A 539 -8.62 -22.95 -5.78
N ASN A 540 -9.57 -22.10 -5.43
CA ASN A 540 -10.41 -21.39 -6.39
C ASN A 540 -9.99 -19.91 -6.49
N PRO A 541 -9.09 -19.55 -7.42
CA PRO A 541 -8.64 -18.17 -7.59
C PRO A 541 -9.76 -17.24 -8.07
N GLU A 542 -10.75 -17.75 -8.79
CA GLU A 542 -11.89 -16.96 -9.25
C GLU A 542 -12.79 -16.52 -8.08
N LEU A 543 -12.95 -17.37 -7.07
CA LEU A 543 -13.64 -17.03 -5.83
C LEU A 543 -12.89 -15.90 -5.06
N ILE A 544 -11.57 -15.99 -5.00
CA ILE A 544 -10.76 -14.93 -4.38
C ILE A 544 -10.85 -13.63 -5.19
N LEU A 545 -10.74 -13.70 -6.53
CA LEU A 545 -10.91 -12.54 -7.41
C LEU A 545 -12.29 -11.88 -7.22
N ARG A 546 -13.36 -12.68 -7.10
CA ARG A 546 -14.71 -12.18 -6.86
C ARG A 546 -14.81 -11.41 -5.55
N TRP A 547 -14.19 -11.93 -4.49
CA TRP A 547 -14.11 -11.26 -3.18
C TRP A 547 -13.26 -9.99 -3.24
N GLU A 548 -12.10 -10.03 -3.88
CA GLU A 548 -11.23 -8.87 -4.07
C GLU A 548 -11.92 -7.77 -4.89
N LEU A 549 -12.71 -8.14 -5.91
CA LEU A 549 -13.45 -7.17 -6.73
C LEU A 549 -14.49 -6.39 -5.92
N ASP A 550 -15.18 -7.04 -4.99
CA ASP A 550 -16.11 -6.35 -4.08
C ASP A 550 -15.37 -5.33 -3.20
N ASN A 551 -14.19 -5.70 -2.68
CA ASN A 551 -13.35 -4.79 -1.88
C ASN A 551 -12.85 -3.62 -2.74
N LEU A 552 -12.32 -3.89 -3.93
CA LEU A 552 -11.83 -2.88 -4.87
C LEU A 552 -12.91 -1.86 -5.24
N LEU A 553 -14.12 -2.31 -5.58
CA LEU A 553 -15.24 -1.42 -5.90
C LEU A 553 -15.65 -0.56 -4.69
N SER A 554 -15.69 -1.14 -3.49
CA SER A 554 -16.03 -0.42 -2.27
C SER A 554 -15.01 0.68 -1.96
N ILE A 555 -13.71 0.37 -2.03
CA ILE A 555 -12.66 1.35 -1.80
C ILE A 555 -12.61 2.42 -2.91
N SER A 556 -12.84 2.02 -4.16
CA SER A 556 -12.88 2.95 -5.30
C SER A 556 -13.96 4.01 -5.14
N VAL A 557 -15.19 3.60 -4.78
CA VAL A 557 -16.29 4.55 -4.61
C VAL A 557 -16.06 5.48 -3.42
N VAL A 558 -15.54 4.98 -2.30
CA VAL A 558 -15.20 5.82 -1.13
C VAL A 558 -14.11 6.82 -1.50
N THR A 559 -13.05 6.39 -2.20
CA THR A 559 -11.99 7.28 -2.69
C THR A 559 -12.55 8.40 -3.59
N ALA A 560 -13.44 8.05 -4.53
CA ALA A 560 -14.06 9.03 -5.44
C ALA A 560 -14.97 10.02 -4.69
N VAL A 561 -15.76 9.56 -3.71
CA VAL A 561 -16.64 10.42 -2.89
C VAL A 561 -15.83 11.37 -2.01
N CYS A 562 -14.77 10.88 -1.34
CA CYS A 562 -13.88 11.74 -0.56
C CYS A 562 -13.22 12.82 -1.45
N ALA A 563 -12.75 12.42 -2.66
CA ALA A 563 -12.17 13.35 -3.62
C ALA A 563 -13.17 14.38 -4.16
N LEU A 564 -14.43 14.00 -4.38
CA LEU A 564 -15.50 14.91 -4.81
C LEU A 564 -15.81 15.96 -3.74
N ASN A 565 -15.83 15.54 -2.48
CA ASN A 565 -16.13 16.42 -1.35
C ASN A 565 -15.02 17.47 -1.10
N ARG A 566 -13.75 17.14 -1.35
CA ARG A 566 -12.62 18.06 -1.13
C ARG A 566 -12.42 18.98 -2.32
N ARG A 567 -12.95 20.21 -2.22
CA ARG A 567 -12.94 21.24 -3.28
C ARG A 567 -11.72 22.16 -3.17
N GLU A 568 -10.55 21.57 -3.19
CA GLU A 568 -9.23 22.23 -3.20
C GLU A 568 -8.22 21.37 -3.95
N SER A 569 -7.01 21.88 -4.18
CA SER A 569 -5.84 21.10 -4.59
C SER A 569 -4.80 21.11 -3.48
N ARG A 570 -4.35 19.89 -3.05
CA ARG A 570 -3.39 19.71 -1.95
C ARG A 570 -2.61 18.42 -2.16
N GLY A 571 -1.28 18.50 -2.22
CA GLY A 571 -0.40 17.33 -2.40
C GLY A 571 -0.77 16.46 -3.60
N GLY A 572 -1.05 15.19 -3.35
CA GLY A 572 -1.50 14.23 -4.38
C GLY A 572 -2.94 14.41 -4.85
N HIS A 573 -3.76 15.22 -4.17
CA HIS A 573 -5.12 15.54 -4.57
C HIS A 573 -5.12 16.81 -5.41
N ALA A 574 -5.23 16.70 -6.75
CA ALA A 574 -5.19 17.83 -7.67
C ALA A 574 -6.51 17.97 -8.43
N ARG A 575 -7.25 19.05 -8.14
CA ARG A 575 -8.53 19.42 -8.77
C ARG A 575 -8.31 20.51 -9.82
N LYS A 576 -8.56 20.22 -11.10
CA LYS A 576 -8.48 21.24 -12.17
C LYS A 576 -9.49 22.37 -12.00
N ASP A 577 -10.66 22.05 -11.45
CA ASP A 577 -11.75 22.97 -11.17
C ASP A 577 -11.58 23.74 -9.84
N PHE A 578 -10.69 23.29 -8.95
CA PHE A 578 -10.32 23.95 -7.70
C PHE A 578 -8.80 23.89 -7.50
N PRO A 579 -8.01 24.64 -8.30
CA PRO A 579 -6.56 24.49 -8.35
C PRO A 579 -5.82 24.98 -7.10
N GLU A 580 -6.46 25.80 -6.29
CA GLU A 580 -5.87 26.42 -5.12
C GLU A 580 -6.06 25.58 -3.85
N ARG A 581 -5.09 25.65 -2.94
CA ARG A 581 -5.21 25.15 -1.58
C ARG A 581 -6.07 26.12 -0.77
N LYS A 582 -6.92 25.56 0.09
CA LYS A 582 -7.79 26.35 0.97
C LYS A 582 -7.62 25.91 2.43
N ASP A 583 -7.39 26.87 3.32
CA ASP A 583 -7.18 26.57 4.74
C ASP A 583 -8.42 26.00 5.44
N GLU A 584 -9.63 26.25 4.93
CA GLU A 584 -10.88 25.64 5.41
C GLU A 584 -10.91 24.10 5.27
N PHE A 585 -10.06 23.53 4.40
CA PHE A 585 -9.88 22.09 4.22
C PHE A 585 -8.68 21.51 5.01
N ASN A 586 -8.09 22.26 5.93
CA ASN A 586 -7.01 21.74 6.78
C ASN A 586 -7.54 20.80 7.88
N TYR A 587 -8.14 19.69 7.43
CA TYR A 587 -8.67 18.63 8.27
C TYR A 587 -8.58 17.29 7.54
N HIS A 588 -8.53 16.20 8.30
CA HIS A 588 -8.63 14.84 7.78
C HIS A 588 -10.08 14.49 7.46
N THR A 589 -10.33 13.89 6.30
CA THR A 589 -11.64 13.36 5.91
C THR A 589 -11.83 11.97 6.51
N LEU A 590 -12.81 11.78 7.37
CA LEU A 590 -13.27 10.47 7.81
C LEU A 590 -14.41 10.00 6.92
N ALA A 591 -14.43 8.71 6.58
CA ALA A 591 -15.49 8.11 5.77
C ALA A 591 -15.96 6.78 6.38
N THR A 592 -17.27 6.62 6.50
CA THR A 592 -17.94 5.35 6.84
C THR A 592 -18.94 5.00 5.75
N VAL A 593 -19.32 3.72 5.68
CA VAL A 593 -20.23 3.21 4.66
C VAL A 593 -21.39 2.48 5.33
N THR A 594 -22.61 2.89 5.02
CA THR A 594 -23.84 2.21 5.48
C THR A 594 -24.34 1.19 4.45
N GLU A 595 -24.23 1.54 3.17
CA GLU A 595 -24.52 0.71 2.01
C GLU A 595 -23.54 1.06 0.88
N PHE A 596 -23.40 0.22 -0.13
CA PHE A 596 -22.53 0.53 -1.27
C PHE A 596 -22.86 1.93 -1.85
N ALA A 597 -21.81 2.77 -1.99
CA ALA A 597 -21.88 4.17 -2.43
C ALA A 597 -22.69 5.13 -1.53
N LYS A 598 -23.17 4.70 -0.38
CA LYS A 598 -23.68 5.60 0.68
C LYS A 598 -22.57 5.83 1.70
N VAL A 599 -21.81 6.89 1.47
CA VAL A 599 -20.65 7.27 2.25
C VAL A 599 -20.98 8.46 3.12
N ASP A 600 -20.89 8.27 4.43
CA ASP A 600 -21.01 9.36 5.40
C ASP A 600 -19.62 9.93 5.69
N LEU A 601 -19.49 11.26 5.58
CA LEU A 601 -18.22 11.95 5.75
C LEU A 601 -18.19 12.73 7.07
N GLY A 602 -17.09 12.56 7.78
CA GLY A 602 -16.73 13.27 8.99
C GLY A 602 -15.42 14.04 8.84
N LYS A 603 -15.02 14.74 9.89
CA LYS A 603 -13.78 15.53 9.94
C LYS A 603 -13.02 15.24 11.22
N ARG A 604 -11.70 15.18 11.12
CA ARG A 604 -10.77 15.17 12.25
C ARG A 604 -9.76 16.29 12.08
N ALA A 605 -9.48 17.06 13.13
CA ALA A 605 -8.48 18.11 13.07
C ALA A 605 -7.07 17.53 12.83
N VAL A 606 -6.21 18.29 12.14
CA VAL A 606 -4.77 18.01 12.04
C VAL A 606 -4.13 18.42 13.35
N ASP A 607 -3.26 17.57 13.90
CA ASP A 607 -2.47 17.91 15.08
C ASP A 607 -1.33 18.89 14.73
N MET A 608 -1.34 20.07 15.34
CA MET A 608 -0.34 21.12 15.17
C MET A 608 0.46 21.38 16.44
N SER A 609 0.61 20.38 17.31
CA SER A 609 1.19 20.51 18.65
C SER A 609 2.66 20.99 18.67
N ILE A 610 3.44 20.72 17.61
CA ILE A 610 4.81 21.26 17.49
C ILE A 610 4.76 22.78 17.30
N PHE A 611 3.88 23.28 16.44
CA PHE A 611 3.74 24.71 16.17
C PHE A 611 3.31 25.49 17.42
N GLU A 612 2.42 24.91 18.20
CA GLU A 612 1.91 25.51 19.44
C GLU A 612 2.87 25.39 20.63
N SER A 613 3.94 24.59 20.51
CA SER A 613 4.92 24.39 21.58
C SER A 613 5.98 25.50 21.62
N ASN A 614 6.59 25.73 22.80
CA ASN A 614 7.69 26.67 22.99
C ASN A 614 9.04 25.99 22.72
N CYS A 615 9.24 25.45 21.52
CA CYS A 615 10.52 24.87 21.12
C CYS A 615 11.29 25.79 20.15
N GLU A 616 12.59 25.56 19.99
CA GLU A 616 13.39 26.26 19.00
C GLU A 616 12.86 25.95 17.58
N HIS A 617 12.55 26.97 16.80
CA HIS A 617 12.00 26.90 15.44
C HIS A 617 10.54 26.38 15.30
N CYS A 618 9.78 26.27 16.39
CA CYS A 618 8.39 25.83 16.34
C CYS A 618 7.52 26.75 15.47
N GLU A 619 7.83 28.04 15.41
CA GLU A 619 7.14 29.03 14.55
C GLU A 619 7.17 28.66 13.05
N ARG A 620 8.04 27.76 12.63
CA ARG A 620 8.12 27.29 11.23
C ARG A 620 7.09 26.20 10.89
N PHE A 621 6.44 25.63 11.89
CA PHE A 621 5.48 24.53 11.73
C PHE A 621 4.01 24.99 11.60
N GLY A 622 3.79 26.26 11.31
CA GLY A 622 2.50 26.77 10.86
C GLY A 622 2.14 26.28 9.45
N ILE A 623 1.00 26.75 8.93
CA ILE A 623 0.59 26.46 7.56
C ILE A 623 1.52 27.21 6.59
N VAL A 624 2.40 26.46 5.91
CA VAL A 624 3.41 27.02 5.01
C VAL A 624 3.05 26.80 3.54
N GLU A 625 3.44 27.76 2.69
CA GLU A 625 3.28 27.59 1.25
C GLU A 625 4.41 26.72 0.68
N ARG A 626 4.05 25.78 -0.20
CA ARG A 626 5.00 24.91 -0.90
C ARG A 626 5.55 25.62 -2.14
N LYS A 627 6.76 26.23 -2.03
CA LYS A 627 7.51 26.80 -3.16
C LYS A 627 8.74 25.92 -3.46
N TYR A 628 8.92 25.53 -4.75
CA TYR A 628 9.99 24.64 -5.20
C TYR A 628 10.75 25.22 -6.42
#